data_021249289f785823ead9cf082318b21d
#
_entry.id   021249289f785823ead9cf082318b21d
#
_cell.length_a   1.000
_cell.length_b   1.000
_cell.length_c   1.000
_cell.angle_alpha   90.00
_cell.angle_beta   90.00
_cell.angle_gamma   90.00
#
_symmetry.space_group_name_H-M   'P 1'
#
loop_
_entity.id
_entity.type
_entity.pdbx_description
1 polymer ?
#
loop_
_entity_poly.entity_id
_entity_poly.type
_entity_poly.pdbx_seq_one_letter_code
_entity_poly.pdbx_strand_id
1 'polypeptide(L)'
;NHLDIQSLEWLEQELVAMDTAVVLVAHDRWFLEAVGTAVLEIEAGRSRYFKGTWAQWRKEKAAREAQLGRAIEKQQAEIARLERFIQRFGAKATKARQANARKKRLAKMQKITRDPKDTRTLGFRFAKPERTGRVIFELENGRLEVGEGAERKVLFEGAELWLERGEHVALVGPNGVGKTTLIEALAGRRPLDGG
;
A
#
# COMPACT_ATOMS: atom_id res chain seq x y z
N ASN A 1 3.76 11.21 -7.74
CA ASN A 1 5.01 10.90 -8.44
C ASN A 1 4.85 11.28 -9.91
N HIS A 2 5.51 12.35 -10.31
CA HIS A 2 5.52 12.83 -11.71
C HIS A 2 6.87 12.55 -12.39
N LEU A 3 7.79 11.86 -11.68
CA LEU A 3 9.07 11.46 -12.21
C LEU A 3 8.92 10.17 -13.02
N ASP A 4 9.55 10.12 -14.17
CA ASP A 4 9.72 8.89 -14.92
C ASP A 4 10.82 8.00 -14.31
N ILE A 5 10.95 6.79 -14.82
CA ILE A 5 11.90 5.80 -14.29
C ILE A 5 13.33 6.32 -14.37
N GLN A 6 13.71 6.98 -15.47
CA GLN A 6 15.07 7.50 -15.65
C GLN A 6 15.39 8.61 -14.65
N SER A 7 14.44 9.52 -14.42
CA SER A 7 14.59 10.58 -13.42
C SER A 7 14.66 10.03 -12.00
N LEU A 8 13.93 8.95 -11.69
CA LEU A 8 14.01 8.28 -10.40
C LEU A 8 15.35 7.60 -10.21
N GLU A 9 15.86 6.88 -11.20
CA GLU A 9 17.18 6.22 -11.14
C GLU A 9 18.31 7.23 -10.97
N TRP A 10 18.24 8.35 -11.68
CA TRP A 10 19.19 9.44 -11.51
C TRP A 10 19.15 10.02 -10.10
N LEU A 11 17.93 10.32 -9.59
CA LEU A 11 17.76 10.88 -8.23
C LEU A 11 18.25 9.90 -7.15
N GLU A 12 18.04 8.61 -7.33
CA GLU A 12 18.53 7.56 -6.45
C GLU A 12 20.08 7.59 -6.37
N GLN A 13 20.74 7.63 -7.51
CA GLN A 13 22.20 7.69 -7.57
C GLN A 13 22.76 8.93 -6.90
N GLU A 14 22.17 10.09 -7.17
CA GLU A 14 22.58 11.36 -6.55
C GLU A 14 22.41 11.31 -5.03
N LEU A 15 21.25 10.85 -4.53
CA LEU A 15 20.99 10.79 -3.08
C LEU A 15 21.91 9.80 -2.36
N VAL A 16 22.24 8.66 -2.98
CA VAL A 16 23.18 7.69 -2.41
C VAL A 16 24.62 8.23 -2.39
N ALA A 17 24.99 9.05 -3.38
CA ALA A 17 26.33 9.65 -3.45
C ALA A 17 26.53 10.85 -2.50
N MET A 18 25.43 11.43 -2.00
CA MET A 18 25.52 12.60 -1.11
C MET A 18 26.11 12.24 0.26
N ASP A 19 27.12 13.00 0.69
CA ASP A 19 27.65 12.96 2.06
C ASP A 19 26.92 13.98 2.95
N THR A 20 25.59 13.90 2.94
CA THR A 20 24.71 14.83 3.67
C THR A 20 23.55 14.06 4.28
N ALA A 21 23.06 14.47 5.43
CA ALA A 21 21.85 13.91 6.02
C ALA A 21 20.61 14.31 5.21
N VAL A 22 19.85 13.33 4.76
CA VAL A 22 18.64 13.53 3.97
C VAL A 22 17.45 12.93 4.71
N VAL A 23 16.35 13.68 4.78
CA VAL A 23 15.04 13.20 5.24
C VAL A 23 14.08 13.26 4.06
N LEU A 24 13.52 12.14 3.67
CA LEU A 24 12.63 12.05 2.52
C LEU A 24 11.31 11.35 2.87
N VAL A 25 10.27 11.69 2.12
CA VAL A 25 8.97 11.02 2.15
C VAL A 25 8.67 10.54 0.73
N ALA A 26 8.49 9.23 0.56
CA ALA A 26 8.16 8.64 -0.73
C ALA A 26 7.15 7.51 -0.57
N HIS A 27 6.42 7.22 -1.65
CA HIS A 27 5.47 6.11 -1.73
C HIS A 27 6.03 4.93 -2.52
N ASP A 28 7.09 5.15 -3.27
CA ASP A 28 7.78 4.10 -4.01
C ASP A 28 8.66 3.28 -3.07
N ARG A 29 8.38 1.98 -3.02
CA ARG A 29 9.06 1.05 -2.10
C ARG A 29 10.48 0.72 -2.57
N TRP A 30 10.70 0.68 -3.88
CA TRP A 30 12.01 0.40 -4.46
C TRP A 30 12.96 1.55 -4.17
N PHE A 31 12.49 2.76 -4.37
CA PHE A 31 13.23 3.97 -4.04
C PHE A 31 13.58 4.07 -2.55
N LEU A 32 12.59 3.77 -1.66
CA LEU A 32 12.84 3.75 -0.21
C LEU A 32 13.87 2.69 0.21
N GLU A 33 13.87 1.52 -0.45
CA GLU A 33 14.85 0.46 -0.18
C GLU A 33 16.24 0.83 -0.65
N ALA A 34 16.35 1.47 -1.80
CA ALA A 34 17.64 1.82 -2.41
C ALA A 34 18.34 2.97 -1.68
N VAL A 35 17.60 4.01 -1.26
CA VAL A 35 18.17 5.23 -0.67
C VAL A 35 18.16 5.21 0.86
N GLY A 36 17.17 4.51 1.47
CA GLY A 36 16.92 4.59 2.91
C GLY A 36 17.88 3.75 3.77
N THR A 37 18.68 4.39 4.61
CA THR A 37 19.52 3.73 5.63
C THR A 37 18.85 3.63 6.99
N ALA A 38 17.76 4.36 7.18
CA ALA A 38 16.94 4.34 8.40
C ALA A 38 15.49 4.70 8.08
N VAL A 39 14.55 4.31 8.94
CA VAL A 39 13.13 4.59 8.81
C VAL A 39 12.62 5.32 10.05
N LEU A 40 11.94 6.45 9.87
CA LEU A 40 11.18 7.12 10.91
C LEU A 40 9.69 6.80 10.71
N GLU A 41 9.17 5.87 11.51
CA GLU A 41 7.74 5.52 11.52
C GLU A 41 6.97 6.56 12.33
N ILE A 42 5.90 7.11 11.76
CA ILE A 42 4.97 8.01 12.46
C ILE A 42 3.58 7.38 12.38
N GLU A 43 3.06 6.91 13.51
CA GLU A 43 1.77 6.24 13.59
C GLU A 43 1.08 6.56 14.92
N ALA A 44 -0.21 6.83 14.89
CA ALA A 44 -1.04 7.12 16.09
C ALA A 44 -0.44 8.20 17.01
N GLY A 45 0.13 9.26 16.45
CA GLY A 45 0.73 10.37 17.20
C GLY A 45 2.07 10.06 17.87
N ARG A 46 2.68 8.93 17.54
CA ARG A 46 3.99 8.52 18.04
C ARG A 46 4.99 8.42 16.90
N SER A 47 6.25 8.69 17.20
CA SER A 47 7.35 8.48 16.27
C SER A 47 8.27 7.36 16.78
N ARG A 48 8.78 6.55 15.85
CA ARG A 48 9.74 5.49 16.16
C ARG A 48 10.83 5.46 15.10
N TYR A 49 12.05 5.61 15.55
CA TYR A 49 13.23 5.51 14.70
C TYR A 49 13.70 4.05 14.62
N PHE A 50 14.01 3.60 13.42
CA PHE A 50 14.57 2.29 13.12
C PHE A 50 15.81 2.47 12.24
N LYS A 51 16.95 1.96 12.67
CA LYS A 51 18.19 1.94 11.89
C LYS A 51 18.22 0.67 11.05
N GLY A 52 18.17 0.81 9.75
CA GLY A 52 18.14 -0.27 8.77
C GLY A 52 17.28 0.06 7.56
N THR A 53 17.27 -0.84 6.58
CA THR A 53 16.54 -0.64 5.33
C THR A 53 15.02 -0.75 5.52
N TRP A 54 14.28 -0.31 4.51
CA TRP A 54 12.81 -0.43 4.47
C TRP A 54 12.34 -1.88 4.62
N ALA A 55 12.99 -2.85 3.96
CA ALA A 55 12.65 -4.27 4.08
C ALA A 55 12.87 -4.82 5.48
N GLN A 56 13.98 -4.43 6.13
CA GLN A 56 14.26 -4.81 7.52
C GLN A 56 13.22 -4.24 8.47
N TRP A 57 12.86 -2.95 8.33
CA TRP A 57 11.80 -2.32 9.12
C TRP A 57 10.45 -3.02 8.94
N ARG A 58 10.07 -3.35 7.70
CA ARG A 58 8.82 -4.09 7.43
C ARG A 58 8.77 -5.42 8.15
N LYS A 59 9.88 -6.18 8.11
CA LYS A 59 10.00 -7.48 8.78
C LYS A 59 9.85 -7.32 10.30
N GLU A 60 10.51 -6.33 10.88
CA GLU A 60 10.41 -6.06 12.31
C GLU A 60 9.01 -5.57 12.70
N LYS A 61 8.41 -4.66 11.92
CA LYS A 61 7.02 -4.22 12.15
C LYS A 61 6.06 -5.40 12.15
N ALA A 62 6.16 -6.31 11.18
CA ALA A 62 5.32 -7.50 11.11
C ALA A 62 5.52 -8.44 12.31
N ALA A 63 6.76 -8.66 12.73
CA ALA A 63 7.07 -9.48 13.91
C ALA A 63 6.51 -8.87 15.19
N ARG A 64 6.64 -7.56 15.38
CA ARG A 64 6.11 -6.81 16.51
C ARG A 64 4.58 -6.84 16.56
N GLU A 65 3.91 -6.68 15.42
CA GLU A 65 2.46 -6.79 15.33
C GLU A 65 1.96 -8.20 15.64
N ALA A 66 2.67 -9.22 15.18
CA ALA A 66 2.36 -10.61 15.48
C ALA A 66 2.56 -10.93 16.98
N GLN A 67 3.62 -10.40 17.59
CA GLN A 67 3.86 -10.55 19.04
C GLN A 67 2.76 -9.86 19.85
N LEU A 68 2.39 -8.65 19.50
CA LEU A 68 1.28 -7.92 20.13
C LEU A 68 -0.04 -8.67 19.99
N GLY A 69 -0.34 -9.23 18.82
CA GLY A 69 -1.50 -10.08 18.59
C GLY A 69 -1.56 -11.28 19.54
N ARG A 70 -0.46 -12.03 19.63
CA ARG A 70 -0.37 -13.17 20.56
C ARG A 70 -0.52 -12.76 22.04
N ALA A 71 0.04 -11.60 22.42
CA ALA A 71 -0.11 -11.09 23.78
C ALA A 71 -1.56 -10.73 24.11
N ILE A 72 -2.28 -10.10 23.19
CA ILE A 72 -3.71 -9.78 23.32
C ILE A 72 -4.54 -11.06 23.42
N GLU A 73 -4.33 -12.03 22.55
CA GLU A 73 -5.05 -13.31 22.57
C GLU A 73 -4.83 -14.07 23.90
N LYS A 74 -3.58 -14.12 24.37
CA LYS A 74 -3.25 -14.73 25.66
C LYS A 74 -3.95 -14.03 26.83
N GLN A 75 -3.96 -12.70 26.84
CA GLN A 75 -4.66 -11.92 27.86
C GLN A 75 -6.17 -12.13 27.80
N GLN A 76 -6.76 -12.14 26.61
CA GLN A 76 -8.21 -12.40 26.45
C GLN A 76 -8.59 -13.79 26.95
N ALA A 77 -7.80 -14.82 26.66
CA ALA A 77 -8.00 -16.16 27.18
C ALA A 77 -7.92 -16.22 28.72
N GLU A 78 -6.98 -15.47 29.32
CA GLU A 78 -6.88 -15.38 30.77
C GLU A 78 -8.10 -14.66 31.38
N ILE A 79 -8.52 -13.55 30.81
CA ILE A 79 -9.72 -12.80 31.21
C ILE A 79 -10.95 -13.73 31.15
N ALA A 80 -11.17 -14.41 30.05
CA ALA A 80 -12.30 -15.32 29.87
C ALA A 80 -12.27 -16.48 30.89
N ARG A 81 -11.08 -16.97 31.27
CA ARG A 81 -10.93 -17.99 32.31
C ARG A 81 -11.30 -17.44 33.69
N LEU A 82 -10.88 -16.23 34.01
CA LEU A 82 -11.21 -15.58 35.29
C LEU A 82 -12.71 -15.30 35.37
N GLU A 83 -13.31 -14.78 34.33
CA GLU A 83 -14.75 -14.48 34.26
C GLU A 83 -15.60 -15.75 34.41
N ARG A 84 -15.27 -16.82 33.70
CA ARG A 84 -15.95 -18.12 33.86
C ARG A 84 -15.88 -18.66 35.29
N PHE A 85 -14.75 -18.50 35.96
CA PHE A 85 -14.62 -18.92 37.36
C PHE A 85 -15.48 -18.06 38.27
N ILE A 86 -15.47 -16.73 38.11
CA ILE A 86 -16.26 -15.79 38.89
C ILE A 86 -17.77 -16.09 38.73
N GLN A 87 -18.21 -16.30 37.49
CA GLN A 87 -19.60 -16.62 37.17
C GLN A 87 -20.04 -17.94 37.83
N ARG A 88 -19.21 -18.98 37.71
CA ARG A 88 -19.55 -20.32 38.25
C ARG A 88 -19.55 -20.39 39.77
N PHE A 89 -18.68 -19.65 40.43
CA PHE A 89 -18.40 -19.82 41.88
C PHE A 89 -18.67 -18.55 42.71
N GLY A 90 -19.03 -17.45 42.13
CA GLY A 90 -19.24 -16.18 42.84
C GLY A 90 -20.32 -16.23 43.91
N ALA A 91 -21.37 -17.01 43.69
CA ALA A 91 -22.48 -17.17 44.65
C ALA A 91 -22.24 -18.28 45.72
N LYS A 92 -21.17 -19.10 45.58
CA LYS A 92 -20.90 -20.21 46.53
C LYS A 92 -20.08 -19.70 47.71
N ALA A 93 -20.63 -19.75 48.93
CA ALA A 93 -19.98 -19.28 50.16
C ALA A 93 -18.57 -19.87 50.34
N THR A 94 -18.36 -21.16 50.10
CA THR A 94 -17.07 -21.85 50.23
C THR A 94 -15.99 -21.37 49.26
N LYS A 95 -16.38 -20.76 48.13
CA LYS A 95 -15.49 -20.26 47.07
C LYS A 95 -15.51 -18.74 46.90
N ALA A 96 -16.34 -18.04 47.69
CA ALA A 96 -16.54 -16.58 47.60
C ALA A 96 -15.23 -15.80 47.74
N ARG A 97 -14.37 -16.18 48.68
CA ARG A 97 -13.04 -15.55 48.89
C ARG A 97 -12.16 -15.66 47.62
N GLN A 98 -12.16 -16.84 47.01
CA GLN A 98 -11.35 -17.09 45.80
C GLN A 98 -11.95 -16.32 44.60
N ALA A 99 -13.29 -16.25 44.42
CA ALA A 99 -13.95 -15.51 43.39
C ALA A 99 -13.69 -14.00 43.53
N ASN A 100 -13.77 -13.47 44.76
CA ASN A 100 -13.47 -12.06 45.02
C ASN A 100 -11.99 -11.71 44.76
N ALA A 101 -11.04 -12.59 45.07
CA ALA A 101 -9.64 -12.38 44.73
C ALA A 101 -9.42 -12.29 43.22
N ARG A 102 -10.09 -13.16 42.41
CA ARG A 102 -10.04 -13.13 40.96
C ARG A 102 -10.73 -11.89 40.38
N LYS A 103 -11.85 -11.46 40.95
CA LYS A 103 -12.53 -10.22 40.59
C LYS A 103 -11.63 -9.00 40.78
N LYS A 104 -10.92 -8.93 41.93
CA LYS A 104 -9.94 -7.87 42.20
C LYS A 104 -8.75 -7.93 41.20
N ARG A 105 -8.26 -9.14 40.87
CA ARG A 105 -7.21 -9.31 39.84
C ARG A 105 -7.67 -8.81 38.49
N LEU A 106 -8.85 -9.19 38.07
CA LEU A 106 -9.44 -8.73 36.78
C LEU A 106 -9.60 -7.21 36.73
N ALA A 107 -10.08 -6.60 37.82
CA ALA A 107 -10.26 -5.14 37.90
C ALA A 107 -8.93 -4.36 37.84
N LYS A 108 -7.82 -4.97 38.31
CA LYS A 108 -6.48 -4.37 38.27
C LYS A 108 -5.72 -4.66 36.98
N MET A 109 -6.24 -5.53 36.11
CA MET A 109 -5.55 -5.93 34.89
C MET A 109 -5.60 -4.82 33.85
N GLN A 110 -4.44 -4.29 33.46
CA GLN A 110 -4.34 -3.36 32.35
C GLN A 110 -4.56 -4.11 31.04
N LYS A 111 -5.57 -3.70 30.29
CA LYS A 111 -5.87 -4.29 28.99
C LYS A 111 -4.84 -3.87 27.96
N ILE A 112 -4.22 -4.86 27.32
CA ILE A 112 -3.34 -4.65 26.17
C ILE A 112 -4.24 -4.31 24.99
N THR A 113 -4.08 -3.12 24.42
CA THR A 113 -4.84 -2.67 23.25
C THR A 113 -3.88 -2.44 22.09
N ARG A 114 -4.38 -2.61 20.89
CA ARG A 114 -3.68 -2.13 19.69
C ARG A 114 -3.84 -0.61 19.60
N ASP A 115 -2.81 0.07 19.12
CA ASP A 115 -2.96 1.46 18.72
C ASP A 115 -4.04 1.55 17.62
N PRO A 116 -4.87 2.59 17.61
CA PRO A 116 -5.89 2.76 16.59
C PRO A 116 -5.21 2.81 15.21
N LYS A 117 -5.48 1.82 14.38
CA LYS A 117 -5.06 1.85 12.98
C LYS A 117 -6.05 2.69 12.18
N ASP A 118 -5.52 3.49 11.28
CA ASP A 118 -6.36 4.07 10.23
C ASP A 118 -6.79 2.93 9.28
N THR A 119 -7.99 2.41 9.53
CA THR A 119 -8.60 1.32 8.77
C THR A 119 -9.46 1.82 7.61
N ARG A 120 -9.36 3.11 7.28
CA ARG A 120 -10.09 3.64 6.13
C ARG A 120 -9.60 2.94 4.87
N THR A 121 -10.38 1.99 4.40
CA THR A 121 -10.19 1.32 3.11
C THR A 121 -11.05 2.01 2.06
N LEU A 122 -10.49 2.20 0.89
CA LEU A 122 -11.29 2.65 -0.26
C LEU A 122 -12.29 1.54 -0.59
N GLY A 123 -13.54 1.73 -0.17
CA GLY A 123 -14.64 0.79 -0.37
C GLY A 123 -15.28 0.94 -1.75
N PHE A 124 -14.49 0.97 -2.83
CA PHE A 124 -15.05 0.98 -4.17
C PHE A 124 -14.92 -0.39 -4.83
N ARG A 125 -15.86 -0.70 -5.69
CA ARG A 125 -15.82 -1.87 -6.58
C ARG A 125 -16.02 -1.37 -7.99
N PHE A 126 -15.20 -1.89 -8.91
CA PHE A 126 -15.46 -1.68 -10.33
C PHE A 126 -16.81 -2.32 -10.68
N ALA A 127 -17.64 -1.58 -11.41
CA ALA A 127 -18.83 -2.17 -12.03
C ALA A 127 -18.36 -3.33 -12.92
N LYS A 128 -19.09 -4.44 -12.88
CA LYS A 128 -18.81 -5.54 -13.80
C LYS A 128 -19.06 -5.02 -15.21
N PRO A 129 -18.06 -5.02 -16.10
CA PRO A 129 -18.27 -4.62 -17.48
C PRO A 129 -19.20 -5.62 -18.16
N GLU A 130 -19.90 -5.19 -19.20
CA GLU A 130 -20.62 -6.09 -20.09
C GLU A 130 -19.67 -7.12 -20.71
N ARG A 131 -20.24 -8.27 -21.11
CA ARG A 131 -19.43 -9.38 -21.63
C ARG A 131 -18.83 -8.97 -22.98
N THR A 132 -17.58 -8.62 -23.00
CA THR A 132 -16.82 -8.27 -24.19
C THR A 132 -16.39 -9.51 -24.98
N GLY A 133 -16.02 -9.36 -26.24
CA GLY A 133 -15.36 -10.39 -27.06
C GLY A 133 -14.04 -10.85 -26.46
N ARG A 134 -13.33 -11.74 -27.15
CA ARG A 134 -11.99 -12.19 -26.76
C ARG A 134 -10.97 -11.04 -26.91
N VAL A 135 -10.97 -10.41 -28.08
CA VAL A 135 -10.16 -9.24 -28.40
C VAL A 135 -10.90 -8.00 -27.88
N ILE A 136 -10.24 -7.22 -27.05
CA ILE A 136 -10.78 -5.99 -26.49
C ILE A 136 -10.37 -4.80 -27.33
N PHE A 137 -9.13 -4.84 -27.80
CA PHE A 137 -8.55 -3.73 -28.54
C PHE A 137 -7.51 -4.25 -29.54
N GLU A 138 -7.57 -3.69 -30.73
CA GLU A 138 -6.64 -3.95 -31.81
C GLU A 138 -6.26 -2.62 -32.47
N LEU A 139 -4.99 -2.34 -32.52
CA LEU A 139 -4.42 -1.16 -33.17
C LEU A 139 -3.42 -1.63 -34.21
N GLU A 140 -3.69 -1.31 -35.46
CA GLU A 140 -2.81 -1.60 -36.57
C GLU A 140 -2.29 -0.29 -37.17
N ASN A 141 -0.98 -0.21 -37.34
CA ASN A 141 -0.31 0.95 -37.99
C ASN A 141 -0.73 2.31 -37.38
N GLY A 142 -0.97 2.34 -36.05
CA GLY A 142 -1.47 3.49 -35.33
C GLY A 142 -0.55 4.70 -35.42
N ARG A 143 -1.09 5.88 -35.67
CA ARG A 143 -0.39 7.16 -35.67
C ARG A 143 -1.09 8.13 -34.72
N LEU A 144 -0.31 8.84 -33.93
CA LEU A 144 -0.81 9.86 -33.02
C LEU A 144 0.06 11.11 -33.06
N GLU A 145 -0.56 12.25 -33.21
CA GLU A 145 0.09 13.54 -33.25
C GLU A 145 -0.48 14.48 -32.18
N VAL A 146 0.29 15.47 -31.75
CA VAL A 146 -0.14 16.54 -30.85
C VAL A 146 0.32 17.88 -31.35
N GLY A 147 -0.43 18.94 -31.01
CA GLY A 147 -0.19 20.30 -31.47
C GLY A 147 -1.03 20.66 -32.71
N GLU A 148 -0.98 21.92 -33.07
CA GLU A 148 -1.70 22.47 -34.22
C GLU A 148 -0.75 23.16 -35.21
N GLY A 149 -1.08 23.11 -36.49
CA GLY A 149 -0.32 23.80 -37.52
C GLY A 149 1.15 23.41 -37.60
N ALA A 150 2.05 24.38 -37.53
CA ALA A 150 3.49 24.20 -37.65
C ALA A 150 4.14 23.54 -36.40
N GLU A 151 3.45 23.52 -35.28
CA GLU A 151 3.90 22.88 -34.03
C GLU A 151 3.44 21.42 -33.88
N ARG A 152 2.92 20.84 -34.92
CA ARG A 152 2.44 19.46 -34.94
C ARG A 152 3.60 18.50 -34.77
N LYS A 153 3.54 17.70 -33.68
CA LYS A 153 4.56 16.72 -33.31
C LYS A 153 3.98 15.32 -33.38
N VAL A 154 4.60 14.46 -34.16
CA VAL A 154 4.29 13.03 -34.17
C VAL A 154 4.79 12.42 -32.89
N LEU A 155 3.94 11.79 -32.10
CA LEU A 155 4.29 11.06 -30.88
C LEU A 155 4.73 9.65 -31.21
N PHE A 156 3.98 8.98 -32.06
CA PHE A 156 4.35 7.67 -32.60
C PHE A 156 3.67 7.43 -33.96
N GLU A 157 4.25 6.55 -34.73
CA GLU A 157 3.79 6.09 -36.03
C GLU A 157 4.07 4.60 -36.20
N GLY A 158 3.15 3.87 -36.83
CA GLY A 158 3.30 2.43 -37.02
C GLY A 158 3.13 1.63 -35.72
N ALA A 159 2.35 2.17 -34.77
CA ALA A 159 2.13 1.45 -33.50
C ALA A 159 1.17 0.29 -33.71
N GLU A 160 1.56 -0.85 -33.14
CA GLU A 160 0.76 -2.06 -33.09
C GLU A 160 0.46 -2.42 -31.64
N LEU A 161 -0.78 -2.71 -31.33
CA LEU A 161 -1.21 -3.17 -30.01
C LEU A 161 -2.36 -4.16 -30.17
N TRP A 162 -2.18 -5.30 -29.57
CA TRP A 162 -3.20 -6.33 -29.44
C TRP A 162 -3.47 -6.58 -27.96
N LEU A 163 -4.73 -6.45 -27.55
CA LEU A 163 -5.12 -6.63 -26.15
C LEU A 163 -6.30 -7.58 -26.05
N GLU A 164 -6.11 -8.68 -25.38
CA GLU A 164 -7.14 -9.67 -25.10
C GLU A 164 -7.75 -9.49 -23.70
N ARG A 165 -8.94 -10.05 -23.53
CA ARG A 165 -9.61 -10.03 -22.22
C ARG A 165 -8.81 -10.76 -21.15
N GLY A 166 -8.54 -10.07 -20.04
CA GLY A 166 -7.77 -10.60 -18.91
C GLY A 166 -6.28 -10.27 -18.97
N GLU A 167 -5.81 -9.66 -20.05
CA GLU A 167 -4.45 -9.16 -20.10
C GLU A 167 -4.28 -7.84 -19.35
N HIS A 168 -3.11 -7.65 -18.80
CA HIS A 168 -2.71 -6.42 -18.10
C HIS A 168 -1.42 -5.92 -18.74
N VAL A 169 -1.52 -4.87 -19.52
CA VAL A 169 -0.38 -4.27 -20.23
C VAL A 169 0.10 -3.02 -19.51
N ALA A 170 1.41 -2.97 -19.18
CA ALA A 170 2.04 -1.79 -18.62
C ALA A 170 2.62 -0.92 -19.74
N LEU A 171 2.20 0.34 -19.81
CA LEU A 171 2.73 1.32 -20.75
C LEU A 171 3.89 2.07 -20.12
N VAL A 172 5.11 1.84 -20.61
CA VAL A 172 6.35 2.42 -20.09
C VAL A 172 7.02 3.33 -21.09
N GLY A 173 7.77 4.30 -20.62
CA GLY A 173 8.53 5.25 -21.44
C GLY A 173 8.79 6.57 -20.71
N PRO A 174 9.69 7.43 -21.23
CA PRO A 174 9.99 8.74 -20.67
C PRO A 174 8.77 9.66 -20.57
N ASN A 175 8.87 10.74 -19.80
CA ASN A 175 7.81 11.74 -19.74
C ASN A 175 7.70 12.48 -21.09
N GLY A 176 6.47 12.82 -21.49
CA GLY A 176 6.20 13.55 -22.73
C GLY A 176 6.16 12.71 -24.03
N VAL A 177 6.39 11.38 -23.97
CA VAL A 177 6.32 10.52 -25.18
C VAL A 177 4.90 10.18 -25.63
N GLY A 178 3.87 10.64 -24.91
CA GLY A 178 2.47 10.44 -25.32
C GLY A 178 1.75 9.27 -24.68
N LYS A 179 2.24 8.70 -23.57
CA LYS A 179 1.56 7.59 -22.85
C LYS A 179 0.11 7.90 -22.51
N THR A 180 -0.13 9.05 -21.88
CA THR A 180 -1.50 9.48 -21.52
C THR A 180 -2.36 9.69 -22.77
N THR A 181 -1.79 10.30 -23.82
CA THR A 181 -2.48 10.55 -25.08
C THR A 181 -2.90 9.25 -25.77
N LEU A 182 -2.03 8.22 -25.72
CA LEU A 182 -2.38 6.88 -26.20
C LEU A 182 -3.54 6.27 -25.40
N ILE A 183 -3.50 6.34 -24.07
CA ILE A 183 -4.59 5.84 -23.20
C ILE A 183 -5.91 6.57 -23.52
N GLU A 184 -5.87 7.87 -23.76
CA GLU A 184 -7.06 8.66 -24.16
C GLU A 184 -7.62 8.20 -25.51
N ALA A 185 -6.74 7.88 -26.48
CA ALA A 185 -7.15 7.33 -27.76
C ALA A 185 -7.76 5.93 -27.59
N LEU A 186 -7.14 5.04 -26.82
CA LEU A 186 -7.66 3.71 -26.50
C LEU A 186 -9.01 3.78 -25.77
N ALA A 187 -9.22 4.78 -24.93
CA ALA A 187 -10.48 5.02 -24.24
C ALA A 187 -11.56 5.69 -25.11
N GLY A 188 -11.30 5.93 -26.40
CA GLY A 188 -12.21 6.60 -27.30
C GLY A 188 -12.45 8.08 -27.00
N ARG A 189 -11.61 8.69 -26.16
CA ARG A 189 -11.72 10.11 -25.80
C ARG A 189 -11.03 11.02 -26.80
N ARG A 190 -10.17 10.46 -27.61
CA ARG A 190 -9.43 11.13 -28.66
C ARG A 190 -9.34 10.22 -29.89
N PRO A 191 -9.57 10.73 -31.12
CA PRO A 191 -9.31 9.96 -32.34
C PRO A 191 -7.80 9.77 -32.54
N LEU A 192 -7.44 8.68 -33.21
CA LEU A 192 -6.11 8.50 -33.79
C LEU A 192 -5.99 9.40 -35.04
N ASP A 193 -4.77 9.83 -35.34
CA ASP A 193 -4.48 10.63 -36.54
C ASP A 193 -4.22 9.74 -37.77
N GLY A 194 -4.03 8.42 -37.57
CA GLY A 194 -3.86 7.41 -38.60
C GLY A 194 -3.90 5.97 -38.01
N GLY A 195 -4.20 5.00 -38.85
CA GLY A 195 -4.34 3.62 -38.49
C GLY A 195 -5.76 3.10 -38.60
#